data_3ce8efbcc6265cb494f1c41bf760790f
#
_entry.id   3ce8efbcc6265cb494f1c41bf760790f
#
_cell.length_a   1.000
_cell.length_b   1.000
_cell.length_c   1.000
_cell.angle_alpha   90.00
_cell.angle_beta   90.00
_cell.angle_gamma   90.00
#
_symmetry.space_group_name_H-M   'P 1'
#
loop_
_entity.id
_entity.type
_entity.pdbx_description
1 polymer ?
#
loop_
_entity_poly.entity_id
_entity_poly.type
_entity_poly.pdbx_seq_one_letter_code
_entity_poly.pdbx_strand_id
1 'polypeptide(L)'
;MFLMGFFLGLAVGLGFWVWQQVHLSLYLEQLLQPLNSHSRKITNIKLLLRPHLQREVSMVNKQQQNLQQLLSMYKELLDFAPLGYLQVDEENQLLWCNQQAQKILYLQRWQPGQVRLLLELVRSYELDQLIEQTRDWQKPQVQEWVFHPPCEDAKVVTELKSLFLRASSLPLPMGQVGVFLENCQPVLDLKQERDRSFSDLAHELRTPLTAIRLVVETLQTRLEPPLDRWVNKLMQEVDRLINLVQSWLELTQMENNPTMQLDLEIVEMRSLIILAWETLEPIAQXQSLSINYTGLENIYIQADKSRLYQVFVNLLDNSIKYSPSQATIDIETKIISTDKGQMLEINIIDSGVGFSVTDLPYVFERFYRGDKARYRLPVNEVNSTTGIAGSGLGLAIVQQIVIAHGGIIKAMNHPETGGAWMQLQFSHIMTNLPS
;
A
#
# COMPACT_ATOMS: atom_id res chain seq x y z
N MET A 1 -101.81 1.12 -5.61
CA MET A 1 -100.76 0.38 -4.81
C MET A 1 -99.37 0.28 -5.51
N PHE A 2 -99.30 0.08 -6.81
CA PHE A 2 -97.98 -0.02 -7.50
C PHE A 2 -97.07 1.22 -7.46
N LEU A 3 -97.68 2.41 -7.61
CA LEU A 3 -96.92 3.66 -7.58
C LEU A 3 -96.25 3.97 -6.23
N MET A 4 -96.91 3.59 -5.14
CA MET A 4 -96.43 3.80 -3.79
C MET A 4 -95.22 2.89 -3.47
N GLY A 5 -95.26 1.63 -3.97
CA GLY A 5 -94.14 0.68 -3.83
C GLY A 5 -92.86 1.14 -4.62
N PHE A 6 -93.11 1.74 -5.83
CA PHE A 6 -92.02 2.27 -6.63
C PHE A 6 -91.26 3.47 -5.98
N PHE A 7 -92.05 4.39 -5.41
CA PHE A 7 -91.46 5.54 -4.70
C PHE A 7 -90.77 5.12 -3.39
N LEU A 8 -91.28 4.12 -2.71
CA LEU A 8 -90.62 3.59 -1.52
C LEU A 8 -89.27 2.91 -1.89
N GLY A 9 -89.26 2.06 -2.93
CA GLY A 9 -88.07 1.42 -3.40
C GLY A 9 -86.96 2.42 -3.85
N LEU A 10 -87.39 3.48 -4.56
CA LEU A 10 -86.53 4.54 -4.99
C LEU A 10 -85.93 5.34 -3.82
N ALA A 11 -86.78 5.60 -2.78
CA ALA A 11 -86.30 6.32 -1.60
C ALA A 11 -85.31 5.43 -0.76
N VAL A 12 -85.53 4.12 -0.67
CA VAL A 12 -84.57 3.20 -0.02
C VAL A 12 -83.30 3.06 -0.80
N GLY A 13 -83.42 2.95 -2.13
CA GLY A 13 -82.18 2.93 -3.02
C GLY A 13 -81.35 4.19 -2.94
N LEU A 14 -82.03 5.37 -2.94
CA LEU A 14 -81.35 6.66 -2.77
C LEU A 14 -80.72 6.75 -1.35
N GLY A 15 -81.45 6.33 -0.32
CA GLY A 15 -80.92 6.29 1.06
C GLY A 15 -79.69 5.43 1.19
N PHE A 16 -79.72 4.22 0.60
CA PHE A 16 -78.60 3.29 0.61
C PHE A 16 -77.41 3.87 -0.17
N TRP A 17 -77.67 4.48 -1.32
CA TRP A 17 -76.63 5.09 -2.14
C TRP A 17 -75.95 6.26 -1.39
N VAL A 18 -76.73 7.12 -0.74
CA VAL A 18 -76.20 8.21 0.10
C VAL A 18 -75.41 7.65 1.28
N TRP A 19 -75.92 6.61 1.95
CA TRP A 19 -75.22 5.98 3.06
C TRP A 19 -73.88 5.37 2.64
N GLN A 20 -73.85 4.67 1.50
CA GLN A 20 -72.63 4.10 0.94
C GLN A 20 -71.59 5.19 0.56
N GLN A 21 -72.03 6.29 -0.01
CA GLN A 21 -71.15 7.46 -0.36
C GLN A 21 -70.57 8.09 0.92
N VAL A 22 -71.36 8.25 1.95
CA VAL A 22 -70.90 8.80 3.24
C VAL A 22 -69.92 7.86 3.92
N HIS A 23 -70.25 6.56 3.94
CA HIS A 23 -69.35 5.56 4.56
C HIS A 23 -68.02 5.46 3.84
N LEU A 24 -68.02 5.46 2.53
CA LEU A 24 -66.79 5.45 1.69
C LEU A 24 -65.94 6.70 1.94
N SER A 25 -66.59 7.88 2.06
CA SER A 25 -65.88 9.13 2.33
C SER A 25 -65.23 9.14 3.72
N LEU A 26 -65.89 8.61 4.72
CA LEU A 26 -65.33 8.47 6.10
C LEU A 26 -64.16 7.51 6.13
N TYR A 27 -64.26 6.39 5.41
CA TYR A 27 -63.19 5.40 5.31
C TYR A 27 -61.94 5.98 4.61
N LEU A 28 -62.13 6.75 3.55
CA LEU A 28 -61.06 7.45 2.85
C LEU A 28 -60.41 8.56 3.70
N GLU A 29 -61.18 9.24 4.53
CA GLU A 29 -60.68 10.23 5.50
C GLU A 29 -59.80 9.53 6.57
N GLN A 30 -60.16 8.36 7.06
CA GLN A 30 -59.35 7.60 8.03
C GLN A 30 -58.00 7.14 7.42
N LEU A 31 -57.98 6.73 6.14
CA LEU A 31 -56.80 6.31 5.44
C LEU A 31 -55.86 7.48 5.11
N LEU A 32 -56.41 8.72 4.97
CA LEU A 32 -55.67 9.92 4.62
C LEU A 32 -55.18 10.71 5.85
N GLN A 33 -55.64 10.37 7.07
CA GLN A 33 -55.24 11.09 8.28
C GLN A 33 -53.72 11.10 8.55
N PRO A 34 -52.95 10.03 8.31
CA PRO A 34 -51.49 10.12 8.53
C PRO A 34 -50.74 10.98 7.51
N LEU A 35 -51.37 11.32 6.38
CA LEU A 35 -50.74 12.12 5.31
C LEU A 35 -50.96 13.64 5.46
N ASN A 36 -51.83 14.05 6.41
CA ASN A 36 -52.32 15.44 6.47
C ASN A 36 -52.04 16.12 7.82
N SER A 37 -50.80 16.13 8.28
CA SER A 37 -50.43 16.74 9.57
C SER A 37 -50.44 18.29 9.59
N HIS A 38 -50.76 18.95 8.49
CA HIS A 38 -50.64 20.40 8.40
C HIS A 38 -51.75 21.17 7.65
N SER A 39 -53.01 20.74 7.77
CA SER A 39 -54.06 21.60 7.17
C SER A 39 -55.29 21.74 8.07
N ARG A 40 -55.56 23.02 8.44
CA ARG A 40 -56.73 23.45 9.21
C ARG A 40 -57.96 23.61 8.32
N LYS A 41 -59.10 23.02 8.79
CA LYS A 41 -60.51 23.32 8.44
C LYS A 41 -60.88 23.54 6.97
N ILE A 42 -61.55 22.52 6.42
CA ILE A 42 -62.36 22.76 5.24
C ILE A 42 -63.76 22.17 5.47
N THR A 43 -64.75 23.10 5.61
CA THR A 43 -66.15 22.82 5.58
C THR A 43 -66.63 23.12 4.15
N ASN A 44 -66.79 22.11 3.37
CA ASN A 44 -67.52 21.96 2.09
C ASN A 44 -66.83 20.90 1.20
N ILE A 45 -67.11 19.66 1.53
CA ILE A 45 -66.15 18.59 1.24
C ILE A 45 -66.45 17.81 -0.05
N LYS A 46 -67.64 17.86 -0.61
CA LYS A 46 -68.05 16.92 -1.67
C LYS A 46 -67.56 17.25 -3.09
N LEU A 47 -67.25 18.50 -3.38
CA LEU A 47 -66.84 18.93 -4.75
C LEU A 47 -65.33 19.15 -4.87
N LEU A 48 -64.62 19.30 -3.75
CA LEU A 48 -63.17 19.63 -3.75
C LEU A 48 -62.29 18.42 -3.46
N LEU A 49 -62.80 17.31 -2.97
CA LEU A 49 -62.02 16.11 -2.62
C LEU A 49 -61.46 15.37 -3.84
N ARG A 50 -62.17 15.33 -4.96
CA ARG A 50 -61.74 14.59 -6.15
C ARG A 50 -60.48 15.21 -6.78
N PRO A 51 -60.37 16.52 -7.03
CA PRO A 51 -59.12 17.08 -7.54
C PRO A 51 -57.96 17.07 -6.54
N HIS A 52 -58.24 17.14 -5.21
CA HIS A 52 -57.22 17.05 -4.18
C HIS A 52 -56.62 15.64 -4.12
N LEU A 53 -57.44 14.61 -4.10
CA LEU A 53 -57.04 13.21 -4.13
C LEU A 53 -56.25 12.89 -5.41
N GLN A 54 -56.69 13.38 -6.55
CA GLN A 54 -55.95 13.22 -7.81
C GLN A 54 -54.59 13.89 -7.78
N ARG A 55 -54.45 15.05 -7.17
CA ARG A 55 -53.14 15.71 -6.99
C ARG A 55 -52.20 14.94 -6.07
N GLU A 56 -52.71 14.48 -4.91
CA GLU A 56 -51.91 13.70 -3.97
C GLU A 56 -51.43 12.38 -4.60
N VAL A 57 -52.33 11.64 -5.25
CA VAL A 57 -52.00 10.39 -5.95
C VAL A 57 -50.97 10.67 -7.08
N SER A 58 -51.15 11.77 -7.83
CA SER A 58 -50.20 12.10 -8.87
C SER A 58 -48.83 12.53 -8.30
N MET A 59 -48.79 13.21 -7.15
CA MET A 59 -47.52 13.52 -6.46
C MET A 59 -46.82 12.27 -5.95
N VAL A 60 -47.54 11.35 -5.32
CA VAL A 60 -46.99 10.07 -4.83
C VAL A 60 -46.45 9.24 -6.01
N ASN A 61 -47.22 9.14 -7.11
CA ASN A 61 -46.76 8.41 -8.31
C ASN A 61 -45.52 9.07 -8.92
N LYS A 62 -45.48 10.39 -9.00
CA LYS A 62 -44.30 11.13 -9.51
C LYS A 62 -43.07 10.90 -8.59
N GLN A 63 -43.27 10.93 -7.28
CA GLN A 63 -42.21 10.66 -6.29
C GLN A 63 -41.70 9.23 -6.41
N GLN A 64 -42.60 8.27 -6.59
CA GLN A 64 -42.25 6.87 -6.81
C GLN A 64 -41.47 6.69 -8.12
N GLN A 65 -41.92 7.32 -9.21
CA GLN A 65 -41.21 7.30 -10.48
C GLN A 65 -39.82 7.92 -10.37
N ASN A 66 -39.70 9.07 -9.71
CA ASN A 66 -38.39 9.72 -9.50
C ASN A 66 -37.46 8.81 -8.69
N LEU A 67 -37.96 8.13 -7.65
CA LEU A 67 -37.20 7.21 -6.84
C LEU A 67 -36.74 5.99 -7.67
N GLN A 68 -37.62 5.43 -8.49
CA GLN A 68 -37.29 4.33 -9.39
C GLN A 68 -36.23 4.74 -10.42
N GLN A 69 -36.35 5.93 -11.00
CA GLN A 69 -35.35 6.47 -11.92
C GLN A 69 -33.98 6.66 -11.25
N LEU A 70 -33.98 7.17 -10.02
CA LEU A 70 -32.76 7.35 -9.23
C LEU A 70 -32.09 5.99 -8.93
N LEU A 71 -32.87 5.01 -8.53
CA LEU A 71 -32.39 3.65 -8.26
C LEU A 71 -31.81 2.99 -9.53
N SER A 72 -32.48 3.13 -10.69
CA SER A 72 -31.98 2.61 -11.95
C SER A 72 -30.65 3.27 -12.35
N MET A 73 -30.57 4.59 -12.16
CA MET A 73 -29.34 5.35 -12.44
C MET A 73 -28.17 4.87 -11.57
N TYR A 74 -28.40 4.70 -10.27
CA TYR A 74 -27.34 4.20 -9.36
C TYR A 74 -26.92 2.76 -9.70
N LYS A 75 -27.86 1.90 -10.06
CA LYS A 75 -27.56 0.54 -10.52
C LYS A 75 -26.70 0.56 -11.78
N GLU A 76 -27.05 1.38 -12.75
CA GLU A 76 -26.25 1.53 -13.99
C GLU A 76 -24.84 2.05 -13.69
N LEU A 77 -24.73 3.06 -12.82
CA LEU A 77 -23.42 3.61 -12.42
C LEU A 77 -22.54 2.52 -11.79
N LEU A 78 -23.11 1.70 -10.91
CA LEU A 78 -22.38 0.58 -10.28
C LEU A 78 -22.05 -0.52 -11.28
N ASP A 79 -22.94 -0.81 -12.23
CA ASP A 79 -22.70 -1.83 -13.26
C ASP A 79 -21.57 -1.44 -14.23
N PHE A 80 -21.44 -0.16 -14.57
CA PHE A 80 -20.37 0.34 -15.42
C PHE A 80 -19.11 0.73 -14.64
N ALA A 81 -19.12 0.67 -13.32
CA ALA A 81 -17.94 0.99 -12.51
C ALA A 81 -16.77 0.05 -12.87
N PRO A 82 -15.54 0.57 -12.94
CA PRO A 82 -14.36 -0.27 -13.22
C PRO A 82 -13.99 -1.17 -12.05
N LEU A 83 -14.60 -0.98 -10.89
CA LEU A 83 -14.41 -1.79 -9.69
C LEU A 83 -15.52 -2.83 -9.57
N GLY A 84 -15.18 -4.02 -9.09
CA GLY A 84 -16.19 -4.99 -8.68
C GLY A 84 -16.95 -4.46 -7.46
N TYR A 85 -18.26 -4.66 -7.43
CA TYR A 85 -19.06 -4.34 -6.24
C TYR A 85 -20.00 -5.52 -5.96
N LEU A 86 -20.07 -5.90 -4.70
CA LEU A 86 -21.04 -6.88 -4.22
C LEU A 86 -21.65 -6.44 -2.89
N GLN A 87 -22.83 -6.97 -2.61
CA GLN A 87 -23.59 -6.67 -1.39
C GLN A 87 -24.10 -7.98 -0.80
N VAL A 88 -23.88 -8.15 0.50
CA VAL A 88 -24.34 -9.32 1.23
C VAL A 88 -25.28 -8.91 2.37
N ASP A 89 -26.15 -9.83 2.78
CA ASP A 89 -27.07 -9.66 3.92
C ASP A 89 -26.37 -10.03 5.25
N GLU A 90 -27.18 -10.08 6.30
CA GLU A 90 -26.73 -10.42 7.67
C GLU A 90 -26.23 -11.87 7.81
N GLU A 91 -26.61 -12.77 6.88
CA GLU A 91 -26.21 -14.19 6.87
C GLU A 91 -25.10 -14.48 5.83
N ASN A 92 -24.44 -13.46 5.28
CA ASN A 92 -23.41 -13.54 4.21
C ASN A 92 -23.95 -14.14 2.90
N GLN A 93 -25.26 -14.00 2.63
CA GLN A 93 -25.86 -14.38 1.37
C GLN A 93 -25.70 -13.24 0.36
N LEU A 94 -25.32 -13.59 -0.87
CA LEU A 94 -25.11 -12.62 -1.95
C LEU A 94 -26.45 -12.03 -2.42
N LEU A 95 -26.69 -10.76 -2.13
CA LEU A 95 -27.88 -10.02 -2.55
C LEU A 95 -27.75 -9.49 -3.98
N TRP A 96 -26.61 -8.92 -4.30
CA TRP A 96 -26.37 -8.28 -5.59
C TRP A 96 -24.89 -8.14 -5.86
N CYS A 97 -24.50 -8.19 -7.12
CA CYS A 97 -23.15 -7.86 -7.55
C CYS A 97 -23.18 -7.30 -8.99
N ASN A 98 -22.24 -6.43 -9.29
CA ASN A 98 -22.11 -5.86 -10.63
C ASN A 98 -21.34 -6.80 -11.58
N GLN A 99 -21.29 -6.45 -12.86
CA GLN A 99 -20.61 -7.27 -13.89
C GLN A 99 -19.12 -7.45 -13.60
N GLN A 100 -18.45 -6.43 -13.05
CA GLN A 100 -17.03 -6.53 -12.72
C GLN A 100 -16.78 -7.52 -11.58
N ALA A 101 -17.59 -7.51 -10.52
CA ALA A 101 -17.47 -8.48 -9.45
C ALA A 101 -17.72 -9.90 -9.95
N GLN A 102 -18.71 -10.09 -10.85
CA GLN A 102 -18.96 -11.40 -11.47
C GLN A 102 -17.75 -11.91 -12.24
N LYS A 103 -17.06 -11.04 -12.99
CA LYS A 103 -15.84 -11.39 -13.74
C LYS A 103 -14.67 -11.71 -12.81
N ILE A 104 -14.42 -10.85 -11.82
CA ILE A 104 -13.29 -10.98 -10.87
C ILE A 104 -13.42 -12.27 -10.05
N LEU A 105 -14.62 -12.55 -9.53
CA LEU A 105 -14.89 -13.69 -8.66
C LEU A 105 -15.37 -14.93 -9.39
N TYR A 106 -15.46 -14.88 -10.72
CA TYR A 106 -15.90 -16.00 -11.59
C TYR A 106 -17.34 -16.48 -11.26
N LEU A 107 -18.27 -15.53 -10.94
CA LEU A 107 -19.65 -15.81 -10.55
C LEU A 107 -20.61 -15.95 -11.76
N GLN A 108 -20.19 -16.63 -12.83
CA GLN A 108 -20.96 -16.69 -14.08
C GLN A 108 -22.30 -17.41 -13.95
N ARG A 109 -22.44 -18.31 -12.98
CA ARG A 109 -23.66 -19.11 -12.76
C ARG A 109 -24.66 -18.51 -11.77
N TRP A 110 -24.28 -17.44 -11.08
CA TRP A 110 -25.17 -16.79 -10.13
C TRP A 110 -26.08 -15.77 -10.83
N GLN A 111 -27.36 -15.75 -10.46
CA GLN A 111 -28.35 -14.78 -10.97
C GLN A 111 -29.01 -14.03 -9.81
N PRO A 112 -29.34 -12.75 -9.99
CA PRO A 112 -30.01 -11.97 -8.95
C PRO A 112 -31.33 -12.63 -8.50
N GLY A 113 -31.50 -12.71 -7.18
CA GLY A 113 -32.65 -13.37 -6.56
C GLY A 113 -32.38 -14.83 -6.12
N GLN A 114 -31.21 -15.37 -6.44
CA GLN A 114 -30.81 -16.68 -5.90
C GLN A 114 -30.13 -16.48 -4.55
N VAL A 115 -30.75 -16.99 -3.52
CA VAL A 115 -30.23 -16.92 -2.14
C VAL A 115 -29.14 -17.98 -1.98
N ARG A 116 -27.88 -17.55 -1.95
CA ARG A 116 -26.71 -18.43 -1.80
C ARG A 116 -25.63 -17.75 -0.96
N LEU A 117 -24.99 -18.52 -0.10
CA LEU A 117 -23.86 -18.05 0.70
C LEU A 117 -22.68 -17.64 -0.21
N LEU A 118 -22.11 -16.48 0.05
CA LEU A 118 -20.97 -15.97 -0.72
C LEU A 118 -19.78 -16.93 -0.64
N LEU A 119 -19.53 -17.50 0.53
CA LEU A 119 -18.42 -18.45 0.74
C LEU A 119 -18.56 -19.71 -0.14
N GLU A 120 -19.78 -20.20 -0.37
CA GLU A 120 -20.03 -21.34 -1.27
C GLU A 120 -19.71 -20.99 -2.73
N LEU A 121 -20.03 -19.75 -3.13
CA LEU A 121 -19.84 -19.28 -4.51
C LEU A 121 -18.38 -18.95 -4.82
N VAL A 122 -17.69 -18.30 -3.90
CA VAL A 122 -16.36 -17.70 -4.13
C VAL A 122 -15.24 -18.55 -3.54
N ARG A 123 -15.50 -19.27 -2.45
CA ARG A 123 -14.52 -20.08 -1.71
C ARG A 123 -13.29 -19.27 -1.25
N SER A 124 -13.52 -18.01 -0.84
CA SER A 124 -12.46 -17.16 -0.29
C SER A 124 -12.75 -16.88 1.18
N TYR A 125 -11.92 -17.44 2.04
CA TYR A 125 -11.99 -17.23 3.48
C TYR A 125 -11.65 -15.77 3.85
N GLU A 126 -10.71 -15.18 3.13
CA GLU A 126 -10.26 -13.81 3.37
C GLU A 126 -11.41 -12.81 3.12
N LEU A 127 -12.19 -13.04 2.07
CA LEU A 127 -13.35 -12.19 1.76
C LEU A 127 -14.45 -12.34 2.81
N ASP A 128 -14.70 -13.56 3.25
CA ASP A 128 -15.69 -13.85 4.29
C ASP A 128 -15.29 -13.20 5.63
N GLN A 129 -14.03 -13.35 6.01
CA GLN A 129 -13.46 -12.74 7.21
C GLN A 129 -13.55 -11.20 7.19
N LEU A 130 -13.25 -10.58 6.03
CA LEU A 130 -13.36 -9.13 5.84
C LEU A 130 -14.80 -8.65 6.08
N ILE A 131 -15.79 -9.39 5.56
CA ILE A 131 -17.21 -9.07 5.71
C ILE A 131 -17.61 -9.16 7.19
N GLU A 132 -17.23 -10.23 7.88
CA GLU A 132 -17.53 -10.41 9.30
C GLU A 132 -16.89 -9.32 10.16
N GLN A 133 -15.62 -9.01 9.96
CA GLN A 133 -14.92 -7.95 10.68
C GLN A 133 -15.60 -6.59 10.47
N THR A 134 -16.04 -6.30 9.24
CA THR A 134 -16.73 -5.05 8.91
C THR A 134 -18.05 -4.94 9.65
N ARG A 135 -18.80 -6.06 9.73
CA ARG A 135 -20.07 -6.12 10.45
C ARG A 135 -19.87 -5.95 11.95
N ASP A 136 -18.88 -6.63 12.54
CA ASP A 136 -18.62 -6.60 13.97
C ASP A 136 -18.11 -5.23 14.42
N TRP A 137 -17.20 -4.64 13.68
CA TRP A 137 -16.56 -3.37 14.05
C TRP A 137 -17.33 -2.14 13.59
N GLN A 138 -18.31 -2.33 12.70
CA GLN A 138 -19.13 -1.23 12.13
C GLN A 138 -18.27 -0.09 11.56
N LYS A 139 -17.14 -0.45 10.94
CA LYS A 139 -16.19 0.49 10.30
C LYS A 139 -15.72 -0.06 8.97
N PRO A 140 -15.40 0.80 8.02
CA PRO A 140 -14.79 0.34 6.78
C PRO A 140 -13.49 -0.42 7.04
N GLN A 141 -13.30 -1.52 6.31
CA GLN A 141 -12.09 -2.35 6.37
C GLN A 141 -11.48 -2.48 4.99
N VAL A 142 -10.17 -2.71 4.92
CA VAL A 142 -9.45 -2.95 3.67
C VAL A 142 -8.56 -4.17 3.86
N GLN A 143 -8.57 -5.07 2.88
CA GLN A 143 -7.73 -6.28 2.90
C GLN A 143 -7.21 -6.56 1.50
N GLU A 144 -5.99 -7.06 1.42
CA GLU A 144 -5.35 -7.51 0.19
C GLU A 144 -4.99 -8.98 0.35
N TRP A 145 -5.25 -9.78 -0.70
CA TRP A 145 -4.89 -11.22 -0.68
C TRP A 145 -4.75 -11.77 -2.09
N VAL A 146 -4.18 -12.97 -2.18
CA VAL A 146 -4.13 -13.73 -3.44
C VAL A 146 -5.40 -14.58 -3.53
N PHE A 147 -6.25 -14.28 -4.48
CA PHE A 147 -7.50 -15.00 -4.75
C PHE A 147 -7.24 -16.15 -5.72
N HIS A 148 -7.69 -17.34 -5.34
CA HIS A 148 -7.62 -18.54 -6.18
C HIS A 148 -9.04 -18.87 -6.68
N PRO A 149 -9.33 -18.68 -7.97
CA PRO A 149 -10.67 -18.95 -8.49
C PRO A 149 -11.10 -20.41 -8.25
N PRO A 150 -12.37 -20.64 -7.86
CA PRO A 150 -12.86 -21.99 -7.63
C PRO A 150 -12.95 -22.75 -8.97
N CYS A 151 -12.29 -23.89 -9.07
CA CYS A 151 -12.32 -24.76 -10.26
C CYS A 151 -13.17 -26.01 -9.97
N GLU A 152 -14.11 -26.29 -10.83
CA GLU A 152 -14.90 -27.53 -10.78
C GLU A 152 -14.29 -28.65 -11.63
N ASP A 153 -13.56 -28.29 -12.70
CA ASP A 153 -12.94 -29.26 -13.61
C ASP A 153 -11.41 -29.26 -13.49
N ALA A 154 -10.85 -30.40 -13.19
CA ALA A 154 -9.40 -30.60 -13.05
C ALA A 154 -8.59 -30.21 -14.31
N LYS A 155 -9.21 -30.17 -15.48
CA LYS A 155 -8.56 -29.79 -16.74
C LYS A 155 -8.38 -28.27 -16.89
N VAL A 156 -9.18 -27.47 -16.21
CA VAL A 156 -9.18 -26.01 -16.30
C VAL A 156 -8.25 -25.39 -15.25
N VAL A 157 -7.84 -26.17 -14.27
CA VAL A 157 -6.95 -25.71 -13.17
C VAL A 157 -5.65 -25.08 -13.68
N THR A 158 -5.14 -25.57 -14.82
CA THR A 158 -3.88 -25.09 -15.41
C THR A 158 -4.02 -23.72 -16.10
N GLU A 159 -5.24 -23.28 -16.41
CA GLU A 159 -5.46 -22.03 -17.15
C GLU A 159 -5.91 -20.86 -16.27
N LEU A 160 -6.47 -21.14 -15.08
CA LEU A 160 -6.94 -20.10 -14.18
C LEU A 160 -5.79 -19.57 -13.31
N LYS A 161 -5.36 -18.37 -13.60
CA LYS A 161 -4.32 -17.68 -12.81
C LYS A 161 -4.91 -17.15 -11.51
N SER A 162 -4.14 -17.24 -10.44
CA SER A 162 -4.44 -16.53 -9.21
C SER A 162 -4.42 -15.03 -9.46
N LEU A 163 -5.27 -14.30 -8.74
CA LEU A 163 -5.40 -12.84 -8.89
C LEU A 163 -5.04 -12.17 -7.55
N PHE A 164 -4.26 -11.12 -7.61
CA PHE A 164 -4.02 -10.29 -6.44
C PHE A 164 -5.17 -9.28 -6.34
N LEU A 165 -6.01 -9.44 -5.30
CA LEU A 165 -7.19 -8.62 -5.10
C LEU A 165 -7.00 -7.71 -3.89
N ARG A 166 -7.58 -6.52 -4.00
CA ARG A 166 -7.78 -5.59 -2.90
C ARG A 166 -9.28 -5.37 -2.73
N ALA A 167 -9.77 -5.56 -1.51
CA ALA A 167 -11.16 -5.31 -1.18
C ALA A 167 -11.29 -4.21 -0.13
N SER A 168 -12.29 -3.36 -0.33
CA SER A 168 -12.71 -2.33 0.63
C SER A 168 -14.16 -2.57 0.98
N SER A 169 -14.45 -2.84 2.24
CA SER A 169 -15.79 -3.15 2.72
C SER A 169 -16.37 -2.01 3.54
N LEU A 170 -17.70 -1.87 3.48
CA LEU A 170 -18.46 -0.80 4.15
C LEU A 170 -19.65 -1.41 4.86
N PRO A 171 -19.92 -1.06 6.13
CA PRO A 171 -21.15 -1.49 6.78
C PRO A 171 -22.34 -0.71 6.22
N LEU A 172 -23.42 -1.44 5.96
CA LEU A 172 -24.70 -0.91 5.45
C LEU A 172 -25.80 -1.15 6.48
N PRO A 173 -26.94 -0.45 6.34
CA PRO A 173 -28.07 -0.67 7.25
C PRO A 173 -28.55 -2.12 7.25
N MET A 174 -29.20 -2.53 8.33
CA MET A 174 -29.78 -3.88 8.51
C MET A 174 -28.74 -5.00 8.46
N GLY A 175 -27.53 -4.78 8.99
CA GLY A 175 -26.47 -5.80 9.06
C GLY A 175 -25.83 -6.17 7.71
N GLN A 176 -26.20 -5.49 6.65
CA GLN A 176 -25.66 -5.73 5.31
C GLN A 176 -24.24 -5.17 5.20
N VAL A 177 -23.48 -5.70 4.26
CA VAL A 177 -22.11 -5.23 3.96
C VAL A 177 -21.97 -5.06 2.44
N GLY A 178 -21.46 -3.90 2.04
CA GLY A 178 -21.05 -3.63 0.66
C GLY A 178 -19.54 -3.81 0.53
N VAL A 179 -19.09 -4.46 -0.53
CA VAL A 179 -17.65 -4.70 -0.78
C VAL A 179 -17.29 -4.22 -2.18
N PHE A 180 -16.27 -3.38 -2.27
CA PHE A 180 -15.61 -3.00 -3.52
C PHE A 180 -14.39 -3.89 -3.71
N LEU A 181 -14.22 -4.40 -4.94
CA LEU A 181 -13.15 -5.31 -5.32
C LEU A 181 -12.32 -4.68 -6.43
N GLU A 182 -11.04 -4.64 -6.25
CA GLU A 182 -10.07 -4.16 -7.24
C GLU A 182 -9.12 -5.29 -7.63
N ASN A 183 -8.97 -5.52 -8.92
CA ASN A 183 -7.98 -6.47 -9.43
C ASN A 183 -6.65 -5.73 -9.61
N CYS A 184 -5.70 -5.96 -8.70
CA CYS A 184 -4.37 -5.35 -8.72
C CYS A 184 -3.35 -6.18 -9.52
N GLN A 185 -3.73 -7.36 -10.05
CA GLN A 185 -2.83 -8.25 -10.79
C GLN A 185 -2.18 -7.56 -12.01
N PRO A 186 -2.90 -6.79 -12.84
CA PRO A 186 -2.25 -6.15 -14.00
C PRO A 186 -1.13 -5.17 -13.60
N VAL A 187 -1.31 -4.45 -12.49
CA VAL A 187 -0.27 -3.53 -11.98
C VAL A 187 0.95 -4.32 -11.50
N LEU A 188 0.72 -5.43 -10.80
CA LEU A 188 1.80 -6.32 -10.35
C LEU A 188 2.53 -6.97 -11.54
N ASP A 189 1.80 -7.43 -12.54
CA ASP A 189 2.39 -8.04 -13.75
C ASP A 189 3.30 -7.03 -14.47
N LEU A 190 2.83 -5.81 -14.68
CA LEU A 190 3.63 -4.74 -15.29
C LEU A 190 4.87 -4.42 -14.47
N LYS A 191 4.75 -4.37 -13.15
CA LYS A 191 5.89 -4.14 -12.24
C LYS A 191 6.90 -5.28 -12.37
N GLN A 192 6.46 -6.53 -12.33
CA GLN A 192 7.32 -7.71 -12.46
C GLN A 192 8.02 -7.77 -13.82
N GLU A 193 7.29 -7.48 -14.91
CA GLU A 193 7.84 -7.45 -16.27
C GLU A 193 8.94 -6.39 -16.39
N ARG A 194 8.67 -5.19 -15.88
CA ARG A 194 9.66 -4.11 -15.81
C ARG A 194 10.92 -4.56 -15.07
N ASP A 195 10.73 -5.18 -13.93
CA ASP A 195 11.84 -5.56 -13.04
C ASP A 195 12.65 -6.72 -13.62
N ARG A 196 12.01 -7.67 -14.30
CA ARG A 196 12.69 -8.72 -15.08
C ARG A 196 13.55 -8.10 -16.18
N SER A 197 13.00 -7.16 -16.95
CA SER A 197 13.72 -6.46 -18.02
C SER A 197 14.95 -5.75 -17.47
N PHE A 198 14.86 -5.12 -16.30
CA PHE A 198 16.00 -4.47 -15.65
C PHE A 198 17.05 -5.49 -15.20
N SER A 199 16.64 -6.63 -14.67
CA SER A 199 17.55 -7.70 -14.28
C SER A 199 18.34 -8.23 -15.48
N ASP A 200 17.63 -8.48 -16.58
CA ASP A 200 18.24 -8.97 -17.83
C ASP A 200 19.25 -7.96 -18.38
N LEU A 201 18.87 -6.67 -18.42
CA LEU A 201 19.76 -5.59 -18.85
C LEU A 201 21.00 -5.51 -17.96
N ALA A 202 20.87 -5.64 -16.65
CA ALA A 202 22.00 -5.60 -15.73
C ALA A 202 22.98 -6.76 -15.98
N HIS A 203 22.46 -7.97 -16.24
CA HIS A 203 23.27 -9.12 -16.60
C HIS A 203 23.97 -8.91 -17.94
N GLU A 204 23.26 -8.36 -18.94
CA GLU A 204 23.82 -8.08 -20.27
C GLU A 204 24.88 -6.94 -20.24
N LEU A 205 24.77 -5.99 -19.29
CA LEU A 205 25.75 -4.94 -19.09
C LEU A 205 27.00 -5.44 -18.38
N ARG A 206 26.88 -6.36 -17.43
CA ARG A 206 28.02 -6.90 -16.69
C ARG A 206 29.05 -7.54 -17.61
N THR A 207 28.62 -8.29 -18.61
CA THR A 207 29.49 -9.04 -19.52
C THR A 207 30.42 -8.10 -20.33
N PRO A 208 29.91 -7.06 -21.05
CA PRO A 208 30.81 -6.15 -21.77
C PRO A 208 31.69 -5.30 -20.84
N LEU A 209 31.16 -4.92 -19.65
CA LEU A 209 31.99 -4.19 -18.68
C LEU A 209 33.15 -5.04 -18.17
N THR A 210 32.94 -6.32 -17.93
CA THR A 210 33.98 -7.28 -17.53
C THR A 210 35.02 -7.42 -18.66
N ALA A 211 34.58 -7.48 -19.92
CA ALA A 211 35.48 -7.54 -21.08
C ALA A 211 36.32 -6.25 -21.20
N ILE A 212 35.70 -5.08 -21.04
CA ILE A 212 36.40 -3.79 -21.04
C ILE A 212 37.44 -3.77 -19.90
N ARG A 213 37.05 -4.21 -18.70
CA ARG A 213 37.97 -4.30 -17.55
C ARG A 213 39.23 -5.10 -17.89
N LEU A 214 39.05 -6.31 -18.46
CA LEU A 214 40.18 -7.18 -18.84
C LEU A 214 41.13 -6.51 -19.86
N VAL A 215 40.55 -5.79 -20.84
CA VAL A 215 41.37 -5.03 -21.82
C VAL A 215 42.15 -3.92 -21.12
N VAL A 216 41.50 -3.16 -20.23
CA VAL A 216 42.10 -2.07 -19.47
C VAL A 216 43.24 -2.63 -18.56
N GLU A 217 43.03 -3.74 -17.87
CA GLU A 217 44.03 -4.43 -17.06
C GLU A 217 45.26 -4.83 -17.89
N THR A 218 45.02 -5.35 -19.10
CA THR A 218 46.10 -5.72 -20.03
C THR A 218 46.90 -4.50 -20.48
N LEU A 219 46.24 -3.39 -20.76
CA LEU A 219 46.89 -2.13 -21.17
C LEU A 219 47.68 -1.54 -20.00
N GLN A 220 47.17 -1.61 -18.78
CA GLN A 220 47.83 -1.08 -17.57
C GLN A 220 49.23 -1.66 -17.37
N THR A 221 49.42 -2.95 -17.70
CA THR A 221 50.69 -3.64 -17.53
C THR A 221 51.71 -3.31 -18.64
N ARG A 222 51.27 -2.63 -19.73
CA ARG A 222 52.09 -2.43 -20.93
C ARG A 222 52.38 -0.96 -21.24
N LEU A 223 51.76 -0.02 -20.51
CA LEU A 223 51.88 1.40 -20.82
C LEU A 223 52.76 2.13 -19.80
N GLU A 224 53.52 3.10 -20.30
CA GLU A 224 54.37 3.98 -19.50
C GLU A 224 53.70 5.37 -19.34
N PRO A 225 54.15 6.19 -18.37
CA PRO A 225 53.65 7.55 -18.22
C PRO A 225 53.77 8.39 -19.49
N PRO A 226 52.79 9.25 -19.82
CA PRO A 226 51.60 9.61 -19.02
C PRO A 226 50.34 8.76 -19.29
N LEU A 227 50.41 7.76 -20.17
CA LEU A 227 49.24 6.97 -20.60
C LEU A 227 48.71 6.07 -19.49
N ASP A 228 49.56 5.60 -18.60
CA ASP A 228 49.18 4.80 -17.42
C ASP A 228 48.13 5.50 -16.54
N ARG A 229 48.25 6.82 -16.40
CA ARG A 229 47.27 7.60 -15.60
C ARG A 229 45.87 7.54 -16.20
N TRP A 230 45.75 7.65 -17.53
CA TRP A 230 44.47 7.57 -18.21
C TRP A 230 43.87 6.18 -18.12
N VAL A 231 44.69 5.15 -18.22
CA VAL A 231 44.25 3.76 -18.07
C VAL A 231 43.78 3.48 -16.63
N ASN A 232 44.48 3.98 -15.62
CA ASN A 232 44.09 3.86 -14.23
C ASN A 232 42.74 4.55 -13.99
N LYS A 233 42.54 5.73 -14.56
CA LYS A 233 41.26 6.43 -14.45
C LYS A 233 40.11 5.68 -15.15
N LEU A 234 40.41 5.10 -16.33
CA LEU A 234 39.43 4.27 -17.05
C LEU A 234 39.04 3.02 -16.23
N MET A 235 40.04 2.36 -15.61
CA MET A 235 39.81 1.23 -14.73
C MET A 235 38.85 1.59 -13.59
N GLN A 236 39.12 2.71 -12.92
CA GLN A 236 38.25 3.19 -11.82
C GLN A 236 36.81 3.43 -12.29
N GLU A 237 36.60 3.98 -13.47
CA GLU A 237 35.25 4.21 -14.00
C GLU A 237 34.57 2.88 -14.40
N VAL A 238 35.31 1.92 -14.93
CA VAL A 238 34.76 0.58 -15.25
C VAL A 238 34.35 -0.14 -13.96
N ASP A 239 35.21 -0.16 -12.95
CA ASP A 239 34.90 -0.77 -11.64
C ASP A 239 33.68 -0.08 -11.01
N ARG A 240 33.60 1.25 -11.12
CA ARG A 240 32.45 2.02 -10.64
C ARG A 240 31.15 1.60 -11.34
N LEU A 241 31.18 1.44 -12.68
CA LEU A 241 30.01 1.00 -13.46
C LEU A 241 29.59 -0.43 -13.09
N ILE A 242 30.54 -1.35 -12.92
CA ILE A 242 30.26 -2.72 -12.49
C ILE A 242 29.54 -2.72 -11.14
N ASN A 243 30.09 -1.98 -10.17
CA ASN A 243 29.51 -1.88 -8.82
C ASN A 243 28.11 -1.24 -8.84
N LEU A 244 27.90 -0.22 -9.69
CA LEU A 244 26.61 0.45 -9.84
C LEU A 244 25.55 -0.52 -10.40
N VAL A 245 25.88 -1.26 -11.46
CA VAL A 245 24.99 -2.25 -12.08
C VAL A 245 24.65 -3.36 -11.06
N GLN A 246 25.64 -3.82 -10.31
CA GLN A 246 25.49 -4.87 -9.31
C GLN A 246 24.57 -4.40 -8.16
N SER A 247 24.81 -3.21 -7.61
CA SER A 247 23.99 -2.62 -6.55
C SER A 247 22.53 -2.42 -7.00
N TRP A 248 22.35 -2.01 -8.25
CA TRP A 248 21.01 -1.82 -8.81
C TRP A 248 20.28 -3.16 -8.96
N LEU A 249 20.98 -4.18 -9.45
CA LEU A 249 20.41 -5.53 -9.57
C LEU A 249 19.97 -6.07 -8.19
N GLU A 250 20.83 -5.95 -7.17
CA GLU A 250 20.52 -6.34 -5.79
C GLU A 250 19.24 -5.65 -5.29
N LEU A 251 19.17 -4.35 -5.48
CA LEU A 251 18.03 -3.56 -5.01
C LEU A 251 16.73 -3.98 -5.68
N THR A 252 16.77 -4.25 -6.98
CA THR A 252 15.62 -4.74 -7.75
C THR A 252 15.15 -6.12 -7.27
N GLN A 253 16.11 -7.01 -6.96
CA GLN A 253 15.80 -8.35 -6.43
C GLN A 253 15.14 -8.29 -5.04
N MET A 254 15.63 -7.41 -4.17
CA MET A 254 15.07 -7.22 -2.82
C MET A 254 13.63 -6.71 -2.87
N GLU A 255 13.31 -5.81 -3.77
CA GLU A 255 11.95 -5.26 -3.89
C GLU A 255 10.94 -6.29 -4.43
N ASN A 256 11.39 -7.19 -5.29
CA ASN A 256 10.52 -8.18 -5.91
C ASN A 256 10.21 -9.36 -5.00
N ASN A 257 11.05 -9.60 -4.02
CA ASN A 257 10.85 -10.66 -3.04
C ASN A 257 10.75 -10.06 -1.64
N PRO A 258 9.59 -9.48 -1.28
CA PRO A 258 9.40 -8.93 0.07
C PRO A 258 9.47 -10.02 1.15
N THR A 259 9.27 -11.29 0.78
CA THR A 259 9.52 -12.46 1.63
C THR A 259 10.91 -13.05 1.35
N MET A 260 11.88 -12.20 1.05
CA MET A 260 13.27 -12.63 0.86
C MET A 260 13.69 -13.55 2.00
N GLN A 261 14.10 -14.75 1.67
CA GLN A 261 14.62 -15.68 2.70
C GLN A 261 15.91 -15.10 3.25
N LEU A 262 15.77 -14.34 4.33
CA LEU A 262 16.93 -13.92 5.11
C LEU A 262 17.54 -15.14 5.78
N ASP A 263 18.84 -15.25 5.72
CA ASP A 263 19.59 -16.28 6.45
C ASP A 263 19.78 -15.80 7.90
N LEU A 264 18.72 -15.98 8.70
CA LEU A 264 18.67 -15.43 10.05
C LEU A 264 19.56 -16.23 11.01
N GLU A 265 20.54 -15.56 11.57
CA GLU A 265 21.39 -16.08 12.64
C GLU A 265 21.44 -15.12 13.83
N ILE A 266 21.98 -15.56 14.95
CA ILE A 266 22.16 -14.71 16.13
C ILE A 266 23.42 -13.86 15.91
N VAL A 267 23.25 -12.55 15.81
CA VAL A 267 24.31 -11.60 15.46
C VAL A 267 24.57 -10.67 16.65
N GLU A 268 25.83 -10.59 17.07
CA GLU A 268 26.30 -9.64 18.07
C GLU A 268 26.56 -8.30 17.37
N MET A 269 25.81 -7.27 17.74
CA MET A 269 25.72 -6.03 16.98
C MET A 269 26.99 -5.19 17.05
N ARG A 270 27.60 -5.10 18.25
CA ARG A 270 28.85 -4.35 18.40
C ARG A 270 29.97 -4.92 17.53
N SER A 271 30.17 -6.23 17.57
CA SER A 271 31.19 -6.92 16.75
C SER A 271 30.98 -6.70 15.27
N LEU A 272 29.72 -6.73 14.82
CA LEU A 272 29.41 -6.51 13.41
C LEU A 272 29.72 -5.07 12.97
N ILE A 273 29.37 -4.08 13.81
CA ILE A 273 29.67 -2.66 13.53
C ILE A 273 31.18 -2.42 13.49
N ILE A 274 31.91 -2.98 14.46
CA ILE A 274 33.37 -2.84 14.52
C ILE A 274 34.02 -3.52 13.29
N LEU A 275 33.55 -4.70 12.90
CA LEU A 275 34.04 -5.38 11.69
C LEU A 275 33.83 -4.54 10.42
N ALA A 276 32.69 -3.87 10.31
CA ALA A 276 32.40 -2.95 9.19
C ALA A 276 33.37 -1.75 9.20
N TRP A 277 33.66 -1.21 10.39
CA TRP A 277 34.61 -0.12 10.54
C TRP A 277 36.03 -0.54 10.16
N GLU A 278 36.51 -1.71 10.66
CA GLU A 278 37.84 -2.27 10.35
C GLU A 278 38.07 -2.40 8.83
N THR A 279 37.01 -2.75 8.09
CA THR A 279 37.07 -2.84 6.62
C THR A 279 37.29 -1.47 5.97
N LEU A 280 36.75 -0.41 6.57
CA LEU A 280 36.85 0.96 6.05
C LEU A 280 38.01 1.76 6.67
N GLU A 281 38.69 1.22 7.66
CA GLU A 281 39.76 1.87 8.41
C GLU A 281 40.86 2.46 7.50
N PRO A 282 41.32 1.73 6.46
CA PRO A 282 42.37 2.31 5.58
C PRO A 282 41.89 3.59 4.88
N ILE A 283 40.60 3.72 4.59
CA ILE A 283 40.04 4.94 3.96
C ILE A 283 39.88 6.02 5.04
N ALA A 284 39.44 5.67 6.22
CA ALA A 284 39.25 6.59 7.36
C ALA A 284 40.61 7.17 7.82
N GLN A 285 41.65 6.39 7.86
CA GLN A 285 43.00 6.81 8.18
C GLN A 285 43.53 7.88 7.23
N UNK A 286 43.00 7.81 6.22
CA UNK A 286 43.39 8.70 5.31
C UNK A 286 42.99 10.03 5.56
N GLN A 287 41.97 10.09 6.13
CA GLN A 287 41.40 11.39 6.52
C GLN A 287 41.59 11.68 8.02
N SER A 288 42.31 10.80 8.73
CA SER A 288 42.48 10.86 10.18
C SER A 288 41.14 10.85 10.95
N LEU A 289 40.18 10.10 10.44
CA LEU A 289 38.87 9.93 11.10
C LEU A 289 38.93 8.81 12.14
N SER A 290 38.19 8.98 13.21
CA SER A 290 38.06 7.97 14.29
C SER A 290 36.59 7.62 14.51
N ILE A 291 36.36 6.48 15.16
CA ILE A 291 35.04 6.03 15.57
C ILE A 291 34.98 6.06 17.10
N ASN A 292 33.84 6.50 17.63
CA ASN A 292 33.55 6.46 19.05
C ASN A 292 32.26 5.64 19.25
N TYR A 293 32.38 4.49 19.88
CA TYR A 293 31.24 3.61 20.17
C TYR A 293 30.79 3.79 21.61
N THR A 294 29.54 4.17 21.79
CA THR A 294 28.90 4.35 23.12
C THR A 294 27.65 3.49 23.19
N GLY A 295 27.53 2.68 24.18
CA GLY A 295 26.30 1.91 24.39
C GLY A 295 26.53 0.52 24.96
N LEU A 296 25.56 -0.31 24.75
CA LEU A 296 25.46 -1.62 25.38
C LEU A 296 26.39 -2.64 24.70
N GLU A 297 27.07 -3.42 25.51
CA GLU A 297 27.81 -4.60 25.08
C GLU A 297 26.87 -5.81 25.08
N ASN A 298 27.19 -6.82 24.31
CA ASN A 298 26.48 -8.12 24.30
C ASN A 298 24.99 -7.99 23.93
N ILE A 299 24.68 -7.17 22.91
CA ILE A 299 23.35 -7.12 22.33
C ILE A 299 23.33 -8.02 21.10
N TYR A 300 22.38 -8.94 21.10
CA TYR A 300 22.18 -9.89 20.01
C TYR A 300 20.82 -9.66 19.37
N ILE A 301 20.74 -9.80 18.05
CA ILE A 301 19.46 -9.83 17.32
C ILE A 301 19.48 -11.00 16.35
N GLN A 302 18.29 -11.48 16.00
CA GLN A 302 18.14 -12.50 14.96
C GLN A 302 18.08 -11.78 13.60
N ALA A 303 19.12 -11.96 12.78
CA ALA A 303 19.30 -11.17 11.55
C ALA A 303 20.19 -11.87 10.54
N ASP A 304 20.13 -11.46 9.30
CA ASP A 304 21.08 -11.86 8.26
C ASP A 304 22.36 -11.02 8.43
N LYS A 305 23.39 -11.65 8.92
CA LYS A 305 24.68 -11.02 9.22
C LYS A 305 25.30 -10.34 7.99
N SER A 306 25.26 -10.99 6.85
CA SER A 306 25.86 -10.47 5.62
C SER A 306 25.15 -9.19 5.15
N ARG A 307 23.84 -9.19 5.25
CA ARG A 307 23.01 -8.03 4.88
C ARG A 307 23.18 -6.87 5.87
N LEU A 308 23.18 -7.14 7.17
CA LEU A 308 23.43 -6.07 8.16
C LEU A 308 24.86 -5.53 8.08
N TYR A 309 25.84 -6.39 7.77
CA TYR A 309 27.20 -5.93 7.50
C TYR A 309 27.20 -4.91 6.35
N GLN A 310 26.50 -5.19 5.25
CA GLN A 310 26.33 -4.28 4.11
C GLN A 310 25.69 -2.95 4.54
N VAL A 311 24.70 -3.00 5.45
CA VAL A 311 24.07 -1.78 6.01
C VAL A 311 25.15 -0.90 6.68
N PHE A 312 25.95 -1.49 7.59
CA PHE A 312 26.93 -0.71 8.33
C PHE A 312 28.06 -0.22 7.44
N VAL A 313 28.53 -1.02 6.49
CA VAL A 313 29.54 -0.57 5.50
C VAL A 313 29.01 0.63 4.71
N ASN A 314 27.78 0.58 4.22
CA ASN A 314 27.19 1.69 3.45
C ASN A 314 27.02 2.97 4.29
N LEU A 315 26.59 2.83 5.54
CA LEU A 315 26.39 3.99 6.42
C LEU A 315 27.72 4.61 6.84
N LEU A 316 28.67 3.78 7.25
CA LEU A 316 30.01 4.24 7.68
C LEU A 316 30.82 4.83 6.51
N ASP A 317 30.73 4.24 5.32
CA ASP A 317 31.35 4.78 4.11
C ASP A 317 30.80 6.18 3.79
N ASN A 318 29.50 6.37 3.92
CA ASN A 318 28.88 7.70 3.77
C ASN A 318 29.39 8.66 4.85
N SER A 319 29.41 8.25 6.09
CA SER A 319 29.92 9.08 7.20
C SER A 319 31.37 9.50 6.96
N ILE A 320 32.23 8.60 6.50
CA ILE A 320 33.64 8.90 6.15
C ILE A 320 33.73 9.91 5.00
N LYS A 321 32.92 9.74 3.96
CA LYS A 321 32.94 10.61 2.76
C LYS A 321 32.52 12.06 3.05
N TYR A 322 31.58 12.24 3.98
CA TYR A 322 30.99 13.56 4.22
C TYR A 322 31.53 14.26 5.47
N SER A 323 32.28 13.57 6.31
CA SER A 323 32.93 14.17 7.49
C SER A 323 34.18 14.97 7.09
N PRO A 324 34.47 16.08 7.81
CA PRO A 324 35.75 16.76 7.64
C PRO A 324 36.91 15.93 8.23
N SER A 325 38.13 16.19 7.76
CA SER A 325 39.31 15.50 8.29
C SER A 325 39.46 15.72 9.80
N GLN A 326 39.99 14.71 10.50
CA GLN A 326 40.20 14.69 11.97
C GLN A 326 38.91 14.67 12.80
N ALA A 327 37.76 14.38 12.20
CA ALA A 327 36.48 14.27 12.91
C ALA A 327 36.31 12.89 13.52
N THR A 328 35.32 12.78 14.41
CA THR A 328 34.88 11.52 14.99
C THR A 328 33.47 11.19 14.50
N ILE A 329 33.26 9.94 14.20
CA ILE A 329 31.92 9.37 13.89
C ILE A 329 31.44 8.71 15.18
N ASP A 330 30.31 9.17 15.71
CA ASP A 330 29.71 8.63 16.94
C ASP A 330 28.69 7.55 16.59
N ILE A 331 28.81 6.43 17.27
CA ILE A 331 27.84 5.32 17.21
C ILE A 331 27.27 5.09 18.59
N GLU A 332 25.96 5.24 18.72
CA GLU A 332 25.26 5.03 19.97
C GLU A 332 24.28 3.87 19.85
N THR A 333 24.29 2.97 20.82
CA THR A 333 23.31 1.87 20.86
C THR A 333 22.57 1.88 22.18
N LYS A 334 21.25 1.74 22.14
CA LYS A 334 20.39 1.69 23.31
C LYS A 334 19.14 0.86 23.05
N ILE A 335 18.55 0.36 24.14
CA ILE A 335 17.25 -0.33 24.08
C ILE A 335 16.17 0.71 24.43
N ILE A 336 15.18 0.82 23.58
CA ILE A 336 14.02 1.68 23.78
C ILE A 336 12.76 0.83 23.95
N SER A 337 11.84 1.28 24.81
CA SER A 337 10.54 0.63 25.00
C SER A 337 9.50 1.38 24.19
N THR A 338 8.81 0.66 23.33
CA THR A 338 7.74 1.19 22.48
C THR A 338 6.44 0.42 22.78
N ASP A 339 5.33 0.89 22.26
CA ASP A 339 4.04 0.20 22.38
C ASP A 339 4.07 -1.23 21.81
N LYS A 340 5.02 -1.51 20.91
CA LYS A 340 5.21 -2.82 20.26
C LYS A 340 6.23 -3.71 20.97
N GLY A 341 6.82 -3.24 22.07
CA GLY A 341 7.84 -3.98 22.81
C GLY A 341 9.19 -3.26 22.84
N GLN A 342 10.22 -3.98 23.24
CA GLN A 342 11.58 -3.46 23.25
C GLN A 342 12.20 -3.50 21.87
N MET A 343 12.91 -2.43 21.50
CA MET A 343 13.61 -2.30 20.23
C MET A 343 15.04 -1.85 20.46
N LEU A 344 15.97 -2.38 19.70
CA LEU A 344 17.35 -1.89 19.63
C LEU A 344 17.36 -0.66 18.73
N GLU A 345 17.80 0.45 19.27
CA GLU A 345 18.06 1.68 18.50
C GLU A 345 19.57 1.85 18.33
N ILE A 346 19.99 2.06 17.08
CA ILE A 346 21.37 2.33 16.69
C ILE A 346 21.41 3.68 16.00
N ASN A 347 22.19 4.61 16.52
CA ASN A 347 22.39 5.94 15.95
C ASN A 347 23.82 6.03 15.42
N ILE A 348 23.96 6.41 14.15
CA ILE A 348 25.26 6.71 13.52
C ILE A 348 25.22 8.21 13.20
N ILE A 349 26.13 8.97 13.82
CA ILE A 349 26.15 10.42 13.75
C ILE A 349 27.51 10.86 13.21
N ASP A 350 27.51 11.54 12.09
CA ASP A 350 28.74 12.08 11.51
C ASP A 350 28.91 13.56 11.86
N SER A 351 30.08 14.10 11.57
CA SER A 351 30.44 15.50 11.78
C SER A 351 30.39 16.31 10.48
N GLY A 352 29.67 15.80 9.46
CA GLY A 352 29.56 16.45 8.16
C GLY A 352 28.61 17.62 8.11
N VAL A 353 28.27 18.05 6.92
CA VAL A 353 27.37 19.19 6.69
C VAL A 353 25.89 18.82 6.84
N GLY A 354 25.59 17.56 7.12
CA GLY A 354 24.21 17.04 7.20
C GLY A 354 23.47 17.09 5.87
N PHE A 355 22.17 16.84 5.93
CA PHE A 355 21.27 16.89 4.79
C PHE A 355 20.62 18.26 4.68
N SER A 356 20.34 18.74 3.46
CA SER A 356 19.45 19.91 3.34
C SER A 356 18.01 19.49 3.72
N VAL A 357 17.22 20.42 4.21
CA VAL A 357 15.82 20.17 4.59
C VAL A 357 15.01 19.65 3.38
N THR A 358 15.34 20.16 2.21
CA THR A 358 14.71 19.75 0.95
C THR A 358 15.11 18.34 0.51
N ASP A 359 16.31 17.86 0.91
CA ASP A 359 16.82 16.55 0.52
C ASP A 359 16.30 15.41 1.43
N LEU A 360 16.04 15.70 2.70
CA LEU A 360 15.66 14.71 3.72
C LEU A 360 14.57 13.73 3.28
N PRO A 361 13.46 14.17 2.63
CA PRO A 361 12.44 13.22 2.19
C PRO A 361 12.90 12.24 1.11
N TYR A 362 13.98 12.56 0.40
CA TYR A 362 14.41 11.83 -0.79
C TYR A 362 15.73 11.07 -0.62
N VAL A 363 16.36 11.13 0.56
CA VAL A 363 17.71 10.55 0.77
C VAL A 363 17.74 9.03 0.55
N PHE A 364 16.62 8.34 0.69
CA PHE A 364 16.50 6.91 0.45
C PHE A 364 16.05 6.57 -0.98
N GLU A 365 15.74 7.57 -1.81
CA GLU A 365 15.38 7.32 -3.22
C GLU A 365 16.59 6.87 -4.04
N ARG A 366 16.35 6.01 -5.00
CA ARG A 366 17.36 5.48 -5.90
C ARG A 366 17.99 6.61 -6.73
N PHE A 367 19.32 6.59 -6.85
CA PHE A 367 20.11 7.56 -7.61
C PHE A 367 19.98 9.00 -7.10
N TYR A 368 19.31 9.20 -5.96
CA TYR A 368 19.19 10.52 -5.38
C TYR A 368 20.55 10.99 -4.85
N ARG A 369 20.87 12.24 -5.15
CA ARG A 369 22.10 12.92 -4.69
C ARG A 369 21.75 14.37 -4.44
N GLY A 370 21.92 14.83 -3.23
CA GLY A 370 21.68 16.22 -2.86
C GLY A 370 22.58 17.18 -3.64
N ASP A 371 22.13 18.40 -3.84
CA ASP A 371 22.82 19.42 -4.64
C ASP A 371 24.25 19.69 -4.14
N LYS A 372 24.47 19.67 -2.82
CA LYS A 372 25.81 19.83 -2.24
C LYS A 372 26.77 18.70 -2.60
N ALA A 373 26.27 17.50 -2.85
CA ALA A 373 27.09 16.36 -3.30
C ALA A 373 27.44 16.43 -4.79
N ARG A 374 26.69 17.21 -5.57
CA ARG A 374 26.99 17.43 -7.01
C ARG A 374 28.11 18.43 -7.23
N TYR A 375 28.33 19.38 -6.31
CA TYR A 375 29.26 20.49 -6.47
C TYR A 375 30.65 20.23 -5.88
N ARG A 376 30.89 19.14 -5.14
CA ARG A 376 32.22 18.85 -4.55
C ARG A 376 33.12 18.06 -5.49
N LEU A 377 33.42 18.67 -6.65
CA LEU A 377 34.61 18.34 -7.44
C LEU A 377 35.43 19.63 -7.62
N PRO A 378 36.37 19.90 -6.73
CA PRO A 378 37.34 20.95 -7.07
C PRO A 378 38.19 20.47 -8.28
N VAL A 379 38.09 21.22 -9.34
CA VAL A 379 38.74 20.93 -10.62
C VAL A 379 40.28 20.98 -10.51
N ASN A 380 40.84 21.36 -9.36
CA ASN A 380 42.26 21.77 -9.27
C ASN A 380 43.16 20.93 -8.33
N GLU A 381 42.73 19.72 -7.90
CA GLU A 381 43.67 18.85 -7.19
C GLU A 381 43.89 17.53 -7.92
N VAL A 382 44.99 17.46 -8.63
CA VAL A 382 45.44 16.36 -9.50
C VAL A 382 45.82 15.10 -8.69
N ASN A 383 45.82 15.17 -7.35
CA ASN A 383 46.35 14.11 -6.48
C ASN A 383 45.37 13.51 -5.47
N SER A 384 44.07 13.85 -5.51
CA SER A 384 43.11 13.21 -4.57
C SER A 384 42.51 11.96 -5.19
N THR A 385 42.99 10.82 -4.77
CA THR A 385 42.53 9.49 -5.14
C THR A 385 41.10 9.17 -4.57
N THR A 386 40.44 10.14 -3.91
CA THR A 386 39.22 9.92 -3.14
C THR A 386 37.96 10.52 -3.79
N GLY A 387 38.03 10.89 -5.09
CA GLY A 387 36.86 11.47 -5.79
C GLY A 387 35.82 10.47 -6.27
N ILE A 388 35.55 9.39 -5.53
CA ILE A 388 34.52 8.41 -5.92
C ILE A 388 33.16 8.98 -5.54
N ALA A 389 32.56 9.66 -6.50
CA ALA A 389 31.15 10.09 -6.35
C ALA A 389 30.28 8.87 -6.11
N GLY A 390 29.55 8.84 -5.02
CA GLY A 390 28.64 7.73 -4.65
C GLY A 390 27.59 7.48 -5.74
N SER A 391 27.17 6.24 -5.87
CA SER A 391 26.18 5.80 -6.87
C SER A 391 24.77 6.36 -6.62
N GLY A 392 24.47 6.78 -5.38
CA GLY A 392 23.10 7.14 -4.94
C GLY A 392 22.21 5.92 -4.69
N LEU A 393 22.81 4.72 -4.59
CA LEU A 393 22.08 3.47 -4.32
C LEU A 393 22.30 2.98 -2.89
N GLY A 394 23.36 3.39 -2.21
CA GLY A 394 23.74 2.87 -0.90
C GLY A 394 22.66 3.03 0.15
N LEU A 395 22.05 4.22 0.29
CA LEU A 395 20.99 4.46 1.28
C LEU A 395 19.68 3.75 0.92
N ALA A 396 19.37 3.60 -0.36
CA ALA A 396 18.22 2.82 -0.82
C ALA A 396 18.39 1.34 -0.45
N ILE A 397 19.58 0.78 -0.64
CA ILE A 397 19.92 -0.61 -0.24
C ILE A 397 19.77 -0.75 1.29
N VAL A 398 20.32 0.20 2.05
CA VAL A 398 20.20 0.21 3.51
C VAL A 398 18.74 0.15 3.94
N GLN A 399 17.89 1.00 3.35
CA GLN A 399 16.47 1.05 3.67
C GLN A 399 15.80 -0.30 3.38
N GLN A 400 16.06 -0.91 2.22
CA GLN A 400 15.45 -2.19 1.85
C GLN A 400 15.88 -3.32 2.80
N ILE A 401 17.16 -3.37 3.17
CA ILE A 401 17.66 -4.38 4.11
C ILE A 401 17.00 -4.20 5.49
N VAL A 402 16.93 -2.97 5.99
CA VAL A 402 16.33 -2.68 7.30
C VAL A 402 14.83 -3.06 7.30
N ILE A 403 14.09 -2.71 6.24
CA ILE A 403 12.68 -3.08 6.09
C ILE A 403 12.52 -4.61 6.02
N ALA A 404 13.37 -5.32 5.29
CA ALA A 404 13.34 -6.77 5.20
C ALA A 404 13.52 -7.45 6.58
N HIS A 405 14.28 -6.81 7.48
CA HIS A 405 14.44 -7.25 8.87
C HIS A 405 13.32 -6.78 9.81
N GLY A 406 12.24 -6.19 9.28
CA GLY A 406 11.16 -5.63 10.08
C GLY A 406 11.56 -4.39 10.89
N GLY A 407 12.67 -3.77 10.53
CA GLY A 407 13.19 -2.57 11.20
C GLY A 407 12.68 -1.27 10.59
N ILE A 408 13.11 -0.18 11.20
CA ILE A 408 12.81 1.19 10.76
C ILE A 408 14.13 1.95 10.63
N ILE A 409 14.28 2.74 9.57
CA ILE A 409 15.40 3.66 9.43
C ILE A 409 14.89 5.07 9.20
N LYS A 410 15.59 6.05 9.81
CA LYS A 410 15.32 7.48 9.64
C LYS A 410 16.62 8.24 9.41
N ALA A 411 16.56 9.26 8.58
CA ALA A 411 17.65 10.21 8.34
C ALA A 411 17.26 11.55 8.92
N MET A 412 18.17 12.16 9.66
CA MET A 412 17.97 13.44 10.34
C MET A 412 19.28 14.22 10.36
N ASN A 413 19.25 15.46 10.83
CA ASN A 413 20.46 16.20 11.17
C ASN A 413 20.61 16.26 12.69
N HIS A 414 21.80 16.01 13.18
CA HIS A 414 22.08 16.04 14.62
C HIS A 414 22.00 17.49 15.12
N PRO A 415 21.24 17.75 16.19
CA PRO A 415 20.97 19.15 16.59
C PRO A 415 22.20 19.92 17.07
N GLU A 416 23.20 19.25 17.62
CA GLU A 416 24.41 19.90 18.16
C GLU A 416 25.52 20.00 17.11
N THR A 417 25.80 18.92 16.37
CA THR A 417 26.89 18.88 15.39
C THR A 417 26.48 19.40 14.02
N GLY A 418 25.17 19.34 13.70
CA GLY A 418 24.67 19.63 12.36
C GLY A 418 24.93 18.51 11.33
N GLY A 419 25.68 17.49 11.71
CA GLY A 419 26.02 16.35 10.84
C GLY A 419 24.85 15.42 10.55
N ALA A 420 25.03 14.51 9.62
CA ALA A 420 23.99 13.55 9.30
C ALA A 420 23.84 12.53 10.45
N TRP A 421 22.59 12.26 10.81
CA TRP A 421 22.20 11.31 11.85
C TRP A 421 21.31 10.23 11.24
N MET A 422 21.83 9.01 11.20
CA MET A 422 21.10 7.84 10.73
C MET A 422 20.65 7.02 11.93
N GLN A 423 19.35 6.89 12.13
CA GLN A 423 18.73 6.15 13.23
C GLN A 423 18.10 4.87 12.71
N LEU A 424 18.54 3.73 13.22
CA LEU A 424 18.01 2.40 12.90
C LEU A 424 17.33 1.83 14.12
N GLN A 425 16.22 1.11 13.92
CA GLN A 425 15.48 0.45 14.99
C GLN A 425 15.15 -0.97 14.57
N PHE A 426 15.50 -1.96 15.42
CA PHE A 426 15.25 -3.38 15.17
C PHE A 426 14.49 -3.98 16.36
N SER A 427 13.56 -4.87 16.04
CA SER A 427 12.87 -5.73 17.01
C SER A 427 13.70 -7.02 17.28
N HIS A 428 13.17 -7.91 18.11
CA HIS A 428 13.74 -9.23 18.40
C HIS A 428 15.13 -9.19 19.07
N ILE A 429 15.26 -8.36 20.10
CA ILE A 429 16.50 -8.21 20.88
C ILE A 429 16.65 -9.41 21.82
N MET A 430 17.89 -9.87 21.95
CA MET A 430 18.31 -10.83 22.99
C MET A 430 19.46 -10.20 23.77
N THR A 431 19.28 -10.03 25.07
CA THR A 431 20.33 -9.49 25.95
C THR A 431 21.27 -10.56 26.50
N ASN A 432 20.92 -11.83 26.31
CA ASN A 432 21.75 -12.96 26.66
C ASN A 432 21.67 -14.02 25.58
N LEU A 433 22.79 -14.69 25.32
CA LEU A 433 22.79 -15.83 24.41
C LEU A 433 21.90 -16.95 25.00
N PRO A 434 21.01 -17.52 24.19
CA PRO A 434 20.28 -18.69 24.63
C PRO A 434 21.30 -19.82 24.94
N SER A 435 21.20 -20.38 26.15
CA SER A 435 22.08 -21.45 26.66
C SER A 435 21.94 -22.74 25.83
#